data_962e1b55c9044f196660d6883377dc4d
#
_entry.id   962e1b55c9044f196660d6883377dc4d
#
_cell.length_a   1.000
_cell.length_b   1.000
_cell.length_c   1.000
_cell.angle_alpha   90.00
_cell.angle_beta   90.00
_cell.angle_gamma   90.00
#
_symmetry.space_group_name_H-M   'P 1'
#
loop_
_entity.id
_entity.type
_entity.pdbx_description
1 polymer ?
#
loop_
_entity_poly.entity_id
_entity_poly.type
_entity_poly.pdbx_seq_one_letter_code
_entity_poly.pdbx_strand_id
1 'polypeptide(L)'
;SGVGRYSFPHSMEYSYLALKDVVVGEGVYQWSVLDGLLADAAGRGNQLVFRLYLDYPDCCAAGGGYETAVPDYLLSPPSPVTFTPYSEYGGGQSPDYGNQRLVDAMTGAIAAMGARYDGDSRIAFIMVGLLGYWGEWHTYPNTAQMAPQATQLAVWQAYDSAFATTRVVVSSDQLDQWQ
;
A
#
# COMPACT_ATOMS: atom_id res chain seq x y z
N SER A 1 14.68 5.60 -9.13
CA SER A 1 14.73 6.69 -8.15
C SER A 1 15.89 6.44 -7.22
N GLY A 2 17.00 7.20 -7.41
CA GLY A 2 18.17 7.04 -6.57
C GLY A 2 17.88 7.52 -5.15
N VAL A 3 17.89 6.61 -4.21
CA VAL A 3 17.97 6.97 -2.79
C VAL A 3 19.34 7.63 -2.61
N GLY A 4 19.32 8.95 -2.39
CA GLY A 4 20.55 9.69 -2.12
C GLY A 4 21.23 9.11 -0.89
N ARG A 5 22.53 8.93 -0.94
CA ARG A 5 23.30 8.56 0.26
C ARG A 5 23.17 9.68 1.27
N TYR A 6 22.46 9.43 2.34
CA TYR A 6 22.40 10.36 3.47
C TYR A 6 23.78 10.46 4.13
N SER A 7 24.12 11.65 4.60
CA SER A 7 25.39 11.91 5.27
C SER A 7 25.43 11.45 6.74
N PHE A 8 24.32 10.93 7.25
CA PHE A 8 24.21 10.42 8.63
C PHE A 8 24.03 8.89 8.62
N PRO A 9 24.51 8.19 9.65
CA PRO A 9 24.28 6.74 9.80
C PRO A 9 22.79 6.42 9.93
N HIS A 10 22.32 5.42 9.19
CA HIS A 10 20.97 4.89 9.27
C HIS A 10 20.98 3.39 9.00
N SER A 11 20.03 2.67 9.56
CA SER A 11 19.88 1.22 9.44
C SER A 11 18.60 0.80 8.74
N MET A 12 17.73 1.75 8.41
CA MET A 12 16.44 1.49 7.75
C MET A 12 16.24 2.41 6.57
N GLU A 13 15.56 1.90 5.55
CA GLU A 13 15.14 2.64 4.37
C GLU A 13 13.63 2.48 4.21
N TYR A 14 12.95 3.55 3.78
CA TYR A 14 11.50 3.55 3.59
C TYR A 14 11.13 3.57 2.12
N SER A 15 10.11 2.79 1.74
CA SER A 15 9.56 2.81 0.39
C SER A 15 8.04 2.68 0.39
N TYR A 16 7.40 3.39 -0.52
CA TYR A 16 6.04 3.13 -0.94
C TYR A 16 6.02 2.09 -2.06
N LEU A 17 5.00 1.22 -2.08
CA LEU A 17 4.83 0.17 -3.09
C LEU A 17 3.40 0.19 -3.61
N ALA A 18 3.23 0.46 -4.89
CA ALA A 18 1.90 0.46 -5.50
C ALA A 18 1.32 -0.96 -5.53
N LEU A 19 0.03 -1.13 -5.19
CA LEU A 19 -0.58 -2.45 -5.20
C LEU A 19 -0.53 -3.08 -6.60
N LYS A 20 -0.72 -2.30 -7.67
CA LYS A 20 -0.65 -2.77 -9.06
C LYS A 20 0.71 -3.36 -9.47
N ASP A 21 1.80 -2.94 -8.81
CA ASP A 21 3.14 -3.47 -9.07
C ASP A 21 3.34 -4.87 -8.46
N VAL A 22 2.45 -5.24 -7.54
CA VAL A 22 2.47 -6.53 -6.85
C VAL A 22 1.38 -7.46 -7.38
N VAL A 23 0.17 -6.93 -7.61
CA VAL A 23 -1.00 -7.70 -8.04
C VAL A 23 -1.24 -7.45 -9.52
N VAL A 24 -0.86 -8.40 -10.35
CA VAL A 24 -0.92 -8.28 -11.82
C VAL A 24 -2.12 -9.01 -12.45
N GLY A 25 -2.89 -9.73 -11.63
CA GLY A 25 -4.10 -10.45 -12.02
C GLY A 25 -4.80 -11.03 -10.81
N GLU A 26 -5.99 -11.58 -10.97
CA GLU A 26 -6.73 -12.22 -9.89
C GLU A 26 -5.95 -13.40 -9.31
N GLY A 27 -5.52 -13.30 -8.05
CA GLY A 27 -4.65 -14.29 -7.41
C GLY A 27 -3.24 -14.42 -8.02
N VAL A 28 -2.84 -13.49 -8.88
CA VAL A 28 -1.52 -13.50 -9.54
C VAL A 28 -0.65 -12.38 -9.01
N TYR A 29 0.46 -12.75 -8.39
CA TYR A 29 1.37 -11.81 -7.72
C TYR A 29 2.74 -11.77 -8.37
N GLN A 30 3.30 -10.57 -8.51
CA GLN A 30 4.65 -10.32 -8.99
C GLN A 30 5.46 -9.61 -7.92
N TRP A 31 6.46 -10.29 -7.40
CA TRP A 31 7.25 -9.80 -6.26
C TRP A 31 8.56 -9.12 -6.64
N SER A 32 8.90 -9.05 -7.92
CA SER A 32 10.20 -8.55 -8.40
C SER A 32 10.53 -7.14 -7.92
N VAL A 33 9.53 -6.25 -7.80
CA VAL A 33 9.74 -4.88 -7.30
C VAL A 33 10.12 -4.91 -5.82
N LEU A 34 9.37 -5.65 -4.99
CA LEU A 34 9.67 -5.77 -3.56
C LEU A 34 10.98 -6.53 -3.31
N ASP A 35 11.22 -7.63 -4.05
CA ASP A 35 12.49 -8.37 -3.97
C ASP A 35 13.69 -7.46 -4.31
N GLY A 36 13.55 -6.59 -5.31
CA GLY A 36 14.56 -5.60 -5.68
C GLY A 36 14.83 -4.57 -4.57
N LEU A 37 13.78 -4.01 -3.99
CA LEU A 37 13.90 -3.05 -2.87
C LEU A 37 14.58 -3.70 -1.65
N LEU A 38 14.21 -4.93 -1.33
CA LEU A 38 14.81 -5.69 -0.22
C LEU A 38 16.30 -5.98 -0.48
N ALA A 39 16.64 -6.38 -1.71
CA ALA A 39 18.02 -6.66 -2.09
C ALA A 39 18.88 -5.38 -2.05
N ASP A 40 18.34 -4.27 -2.54
CA ASP A 40 19.04 -2.98 -2.56
C ASP A 40 19.30 -2.44 -1.16
N ALA A 41 18.31 -2.47 -0.26
CA ALA A 41 18.46 -2.07 1.13
C ALA A 41 19.49 -2.96 1.84
N ALA A 42 19.35 -4.28 1.72
CA ALA A 42 20.28 -5.24 2.31
C ALA A 42 21.71 -5.10 1.77
N GLY A 43 21.86 -4.80 0.47
CA GLY A 43 23.16 -4.53 -0.16
C GLY A 43 23.89 -3.32 0.42
N ARG A 44 23.15 -2.41 1.07
CA ARG A 44 23.69 -1.25 1.82
C ARG A 44 23.84 -1.52 3.32
N GLY A 45 23.50 -2.71 3.79
CA GLY A 45 23.51 -3.10 5.21
C GLY A 45 22.29 -2.58 6.00
N ASN A 46 21.20 -2.19 5.29
CA ASN A 46 19.99 -1.67 5.88
C ASN A 46 18.84 -2.67 5.79
N GLN A 47 17.80 -2.43 6.57
CA GLN A 47 16.52 -3.13 6.46
C GLN A 47 15.49 -2.21 5.79
N LEU A 48 14.53 -2.82 5.09
CA LEU A 48 13.43 -2.08 4.45
C LEU A 48 12.27 -1.90 5.42
N VAL A 49 11.69 -0.72 5.42
CA VAL A 49 10.34 -0.41 5.89
C VAL A 49 9.52 -0.07 4.66
N PHE A 50 8.33 -0.60 4.53
CA PHE A 50 7.50 -0.26 3.37
C PHE A 50 6.01 -0.21 3.69
N ARG A 51 5.27 0.45 2.81
CA ARG A 51 3.82 0.58 2.84
C ARG A 51 3.25 0.35 1.45
N LEU A 52 2.20 -0.47 1.35
CA LEU A 52 1.38 -0.57 0.14
C LEU A 52 0.42 0.61 0.05
N TYR A 53 0.17 1.09 -1.17
CA TYR A 53 -0.83 2.14 -1.41
C TYR A 53 -1.69 1.86 -2.65
N LEU A 54 -2.87 2.48 -2.70
CA LEU A 54 -3.79 2.50 -3.84
C LEU A 54 -3.95 3.90 -4.41
N ASP A 55 -3.83 4.92 -3.57
CA ASP A 55 -3.98 6.32 -3.89
C ASP A 55 -2.76 7.11 -3.40
N TYR A 56 -2.15 7.87 -4.30
CA TYR A 56 -0.98 8.69 -3.99
C TYR A 56 -1.21 10.09 -4.58
N PRO A 57 -1.64 11.07 -3.76
CA PRO A 57 -1.86 12.44 -4.20
C PRO A 57 -0.65 13.02 -4.95
N ASP A 58 -0.93 13.79 -6.01
CA ASP A 58 0.06 14.50 -6.84
C ASP A 58 1.16 13.59 -7.42
N CYS A 59 0.82 12.32 -7.73
CA CYS A 59 1.85 11.37 -8.19
C CYS A 59 1.51 10.71 -9.53
N CYS A 60 2.57 10.52 -10.23
CA CYS A 60 2.94 9.35 -11.02
C CYS A 60 2.42 9.29 -12.45
N ALA A 61 1.57 10.18 -12.95
CA ALA A 61 1.19 10.16 -14.35
C ALA A 61 2.23 10.87 -15.23
N ALA A 62 2.72 10.17 -16.25
CA ALA A 62 3.57 10.76 -17.27
C ALA A 62 2.78 11.83 -18.06
N GLY A 63 3.21 13.08 -17.96
CA GLY A 63 2.56 14.20 -18.67
C GLY A 63 1.57 15.02 -17.86
N GLY A 64 1.50 14.79 -16.56
CA GLY A 64 0.58 15.48 -15.63
C GLY A 64 -0.79 14.80 -15.59
N GLY A 65 -1.21 14.40 -14.44
CA GLY A 65 -2.44 13.67 -14.17
C GLY A 65 -2.24 12.69 -13.02
N TYR A 66 -3.29 11.98 -12.67
CA TYR A 66 -3.27 11.07 -11.53
C TYR A 66 -3.23 9.64 -12.03
N GLU A 67 -2.21 8.89 -11.61
CA GLU A 67 -2.15 7.47 -11.89
C GLU A 67 -2.61 6.70 -10.66
N THR A 68 -3.64 5.86 -10.83
CA THR A 68 -4.07 4.97 -9.76
C THR A 68 -3.10 3.81 -9.55
N ALA A 69 -2.93 3.37 -8.31
CA ALA A 69 -2.22 2.15 -7.97
C ALA A 69 -3.15 0.91 -7.84
N VAL A 70 -4.40 1.05 -8.26
CA VAL A 70 -5.34 -0.08 -8.37
C VAL A 70 -4.89 -1.00 -9.50
N PRO A 71 -4.84 -2.33 -9.30
CA PRO A 71 -4.48 -3.30 -10.33
C PRO A 71 -5.35 -3.20 -11.58
N ASP A 72 -4.74 -3.24 -12.77
CA ASP A 72 -5.40 -2.98 -14.05
C ASP A 72 -6.60 -3.88 -14.33
N TYR A 73 -6.54 -5.16 -13.94
CA TYR A 73 -7.63 -6.10 -14.14
C TYR A 73 -8.91 -5.74 -13.38
N LEU A 74 -8.80 -4.90 -12.34
CA LEU A 74 -9.93 -4.40 -11.57
C LEU A 74 -10.62 -3.21 -12.23
N LEU A 75 -10.02 -2.63 -13.26
CA LEU A 75 -10.59 -1.51 -14.02
C LEU A 75 -11.55 -1.97 -15.13
N SER A 76 -11.73 -3.28 -15.26
CA SER A 76 -12.53 -3.92 -16.31
C SER A 76 -13.69 -4.76 -15.71
N PRO A 77 -14.75 -5.07 -16.53
CA PRO A 77 -15.84 -5.95 -16.09
C PRO A 77 -15.34 -7.26 -15.45
N PRO A 78 -16.17 -7.90 -14.58
CA PRO A 78 -17.62 -7.64 -14.41
C PRO A 78 -17.98 -6.51 -13.44
N SER A 79 -17.13 -6.03 -12.57
CA SER A 79 -17.42 -4.99 -11.59
C SER A 79 -16.19 -4.07 -11.46
N PRO A 80 -16.01 -3.12 -12.38
CA PRO A 80 -14.85 -2.25 -12.36
C PRO A 80 -14.85 -1.37 -11.09
N VAL A 81 -13.65 -1.15 -10.55
CA VAL A 81 -13.44 -0.16 -9.50
C VAL A 81 -13.69 1.23 -10.07
N THR A 82 -14.53 2.01 -9.41
CA THR A 82 -14.78 3.42 -9.73
C THR A 82 -13.94 4.33 -8.85
N PHE A 83 -13.84 5.59 -9.21
CA PHE A 83 -13.01 6.57 -8.54
C PHE A 83 -13.76 7.86 -8.26
N THR A 84 -13.45 8.49 -7.14
CA THR A 84 -13.91 9.83 -6.79
C THR A 84 -12.72 10.77 -6.84
N PRO A 85 -12.72 11.78 -7.76
CA PRO A 85 -11.63 12.74 -7.84
C PRO A 85 -11.63 13.70 -6.65
N TYR A 86 -10.44 14.19 -6.27
CA TYR A 86 -10.25 15.21 -5.26
C TYR A 86 -9.11 16.16 -5.68
N SER A 87 -9.02 17.33 -5.04
CA SER A 87 -8.04 18.38 -5.37
C SER A 87 -7.01 18.62 -4.27
N GLU A 88 -7.22 18.06 -3.09
CA GLU A 88 -6.34 18.20 -1.94
C GLU A 88 -4.97 17.57 -2.21
N TYR A 89 -3.95 18.11 -1.57
CA TYR A 89 -2.56 17.61 -1.68
C TYR A 89 -2.04 17.48 -3.12
N GLY A 90 -2.48 18.38 -4.02
CA GLY A 90 -2.13 18.31 -5.44
C GLY A 90 -3.08 17.47 -6.29
N GLY A 91 -4.07 16.82 -5.64
CA GLY A 91 -5.14 16.07 -6.28
C GLY A 91 -4.84 14.59 -6.51
N GLY A 92 -5.92 13.84 -6.76
CA GLY A 92 -5.87 12.41 -6.98
C GLY A 92 -7.25 11.83 -7.28
N GLN A 93 -7.33 10.50 -7.21
CA GLN A 93 -8.57 9.75 -7.43
C GLN A 93 -8.68 8.64 -6.39
N SER A 94 -9.53 8.84 -5.39
CA SER A 94 -9.80 7.84 -4.37
C SER A 94 -10.63 6.70 -4.95
N PRO A 95 -10.19 5.44 -4.84
CA PRO A 95 -10.96 4.31 -5.34
C PRO A 95 -12.17 4.02 -4.46
N ASP A 96 -13.19 3.38 -5.05
CA ASP A 96 -14.28 2.80 -4.28
C ASP A 96 -13.79 1.62 -3.45
N TYR A 97 -13.41 1.90 -2.22
CA TYR A 97 -12.96 0.90 -1.24
C TYR A 97 -14.05 -0.09 -0.82
N GLY A 98 -15.32 0.15 -1.19
CA GLY A 98 -16.43 -0.79 -0.99
C GLY A 98 -16.52 -1.86 -2.10
N ASN A 99 -15.78 -1.73 -3.18
CA ASN A 99 -15.78 -2.72 -4.26
C ASN A 99 -15.18 -4.04 -3.78
N GLN A 100 -15.99 -5.11 -3.78
CA GLN A 100 -15.59 -6.41 -3.23
C GLN A 100 -14.35 -6.99 -3.93
N ARG A 101 -14.22 -6.83 -5.25
CA ARG A 101 -13.03 -7.31 -5.97
C ARG A 101 -11.75 -6.60 -5.52
N LEU A 102 -11.85 -5.31 -5.19
CA LEU A 102 -10.73 -4.57 -4.62
C LEU A 102 -10.39 -5.06 -3.22
N VAL A 103 -11.39 -5.31 -2.39
CA VAL A 103 -11.19 -5.88 -1.04
C VAL A 103 -10.50 -7.25 -1.13
N ASP A 104 -10.96 -8.12 -2.04
CA ASP A 104 -10.36 -9.45 -2.25
C ASP A 104 -8.91 -9.34 -2.75
N ALA A 105 -8.62 -8.39 -3.65
CA ALA A 105 -7.27 -8.13 -4.13
C ALA A 105 -6.34 -7.64 -3.02
N MET A 106 -6.80 -6.72 -2.17
CA MET A 106 -6.02 -6.21 -1.03
C MET A 106 -5.71 -7.32 -0.02
N THR A 107 -6.74 -8.02 0.44
CA THR A 107 -6.59 -9.07 1.46
C THR A 107 -5.79 -10.27 0.93
N GLY A 108 -6.00 -10.66 -0.33
CA GLY A 108 -5.22 -11.70 -1.00
C GLY A 108 -3.74 -11.34 -1.16
N ALA A 109 -3.44 -10.09 -1.52
CA ALA A 109 -2.07 -9.59 -1.62
C ALA A 109 -1.36 -9.63 -0.25
N ILE A 110 -2.04 -9.20 0.81
CA ILE A 110 -1.49 -9.25 2.18
C ILE A 110 -1.20 -10.69 2.59
N ALA A 111 -2.15 -11.62 2.36
CA ALA A 111 -1.96 -13.03 2.69
C ALA A 111 -0.79 -13.65 1.91
N ALA A 112 -0.69 -13.39 0.61
CA ALA A 112 0.41 -13.88 -0.23
C ALA A 112 1.76 -13.24 0.17
N MET A 113 1.77 -11.97 0.58
CA MET A 113 2.95 -11.27 1.11
C MET A 113 3.41 -11.89 2.42
N GLY A 114 2.49 -12.19 3.35
CA GLY A 114 2.82 -12.89 4.59
C GLY A 114 3.39 -14.28 4.35
N ALA A 115 2.76 -15.07 3.48
CA ALA A 115 3.25 -16.41 3.13
C ALA A 115 4.68 -16.40 2.53
N ARG A 116 5.09 -15.28 1.91
CA ARG A 116 6.41 -15.16 1.29
C ARG A 116 7.47 -14.51 2.18
N TYR A 117 7.07 -13.50 2.98
CA TYR A 117 8.02 -12.59 3.62
C TYR A 117 7.91 -12.53 5.15
N ASP A 118 6.96 -13.25 5.79
CA ASP A 118 6.92 -13.24 7.25
C ASP A 118 8.23 -13.82 7.82
N GLY A 119 8.89 -13.05 8.66
CA GLY A 119 10.20 -13.39 9.22
C GLY A 119 11.40 -13.11 8.31
N ASP A 120 11.24 -12.45 7.16
CA ASP A 120 12.38 -12.03 6.32
C ASP A 120 13.21 -10.97 7.05
N SER A 121 14.47 -11.31 7.35
CA SER A 121 15.38 -10.46 8.12
C SER A 121 15.76 -9.14 7.44
N ARG A 122 15.48 -9.00 6.14
CA ARG A 122 15.68 -7.76 5.39
C ARG A 122 14.56 -6.72 5.64
N ILE A 123 13.46 -7.13 6.27
CA ILE A 123 12.34 -6.27 6.62
C ILE A 123 12.47 -5.86 8.10
N ALA A 124 12.51 -4.55 8.36
CA ALA A 124 12.47 -4.03 9.73
C ALA A 124 11.06 -4.13 10.32
N PHE A 125 10.09 -3.60 9.60
CA PHE A 125 8.65 -3.70 9.87
C PHE A 125 7.84 -3.27 8.64
N ILE A 126 6.57 -3.62 8.63
CA ILE A 126 5.62 -3.26 7.57
C ILE A 126 4.64 -2.23 8.14
N MET A 127 4.42 -1.13 7.44
CA MET A 127 3.37 -0.19 7.80
C MET A 127 2.05 -0.65 7.19
N VAL A 128 1.00 -0.74 8.01
CA VAL A 128 -0.36 -0.98 7.52
C VAL A 128 -0.70 0.10 6.51
N GLY A 129 -1.10 -0.33 5.33
CA GLY A 129 -1.27 0.54 4.18
C GLY A 129 -2.59 0.34 3.46
N LEU A 130 -2.59 0.61 2.16
CA LEU A 130 -3.67 0.42 1.18
C LEU A 130 -4.80 1.46 1.25
N LEU A 131 -5.27 1.83 2.41
CA LEU A 131 -6.45 2.66 2.56
C LEU A 131 -6.10 4.14 2.72
N GLY A 132 -6.86 5.01 2.07
CA GLY A 132 -6.69 6.46 2.14
C GLY A 132 -5.49 6.98 1.35
N TYR A 133 -5.21 8.26 1.51
CA TYR A 133 -4.11 8.95 0.85
C TYR A 133 -2.77 8.35 1.30
N TRP A 134 -1.87 8.07 0.35
CA TRP A 134 -0.58 7.40 0.57
C TRP A 134 -0.66 6.06 1.32
N GLY A 135 -1.88 5.48 1.42
CA GLY A 135 -2.12 4.32 2.27
C GLY A 135 -2.04 4.63 3.77
N GLU A 136 -2.27 5.87 4.19
CA GLU A 136 -2.10 6.34 5.58
C GLU A 136 -3.39 6.31 6.40
N TRP A 137 -4.44 5.71 5.88
CA TRP A 137 -5.73 5.52 6.54
C TRP A 137 -6.45 6.81 6.90
N HIS A 138 -6.23 7.86 6.12
CA HIS A 138 -6.99 9.10 6.18
C HIS A 138 -7.31 9.61 4.78
N THR A 139 -8.39 10.34 4.66
CA THR A 139 -8.77 11.07 3.45
C THR A 139 -9.10 12.53 3.77
N TYR A 140 -8.47 13.06 4.84
CA TYR A 140 -8.72 14.43 5.28
C TYR A 140 -8.40 15.46 4.17
N PRO A 141 -9.29 16.47 3.94
CA PRO A 141 -10.54 16.73 4.64
C PRO A 141 -11.76 15.94 4.12
N ASN A 142 -11.60 15.10 3.08
CA ASN A 142 -12.68 14.38 2.40
C ASN A 142 -13.03 13.05 3.11
N THR A 143 -13.39 13.11 4.39
CA THR A 143 -13.61 11.89 5.21
C THR A 143 -14.64 10.92 4.65
N ALA A 144 -15.58 11.40 3.81
CA ALA A 144 -16.57 10.57 3.13
C ALA A 144 -15.96 9.61 2.07
N GLN A 145 -14.71 9.86 1.66
CA GLN A 145 -13.99 8.99 0.71
C GLN A 145 -13.20 7.87 1.43
N MET A 146 -13.20 7.87 2.76
CA MET A 146 -12.54 6.83 3.52
C MET A 146 -13.22 5.47 3.32
N ALA A 147 -12.44 4.41 3.37
CA ALA A 147 -12.93 3.04 3.24
C ALA A 147 -14.04 2.74 4.26
N PRO A 148 -15.09 2.01 3.87
CA PRO A 148 -16.11 1.52 4.80
C PRO A 148 -15.49 0.72 5.95
N GLN A 149 -16.07 0.78 7.13
CA GLN A 149 -15.56 0.08 8.32
C GLN A 149 -15.34 -1.42 8.08
N ALA A 150 -16.21 -2.07 7.31
CA ALA A 150 -16.06 -3.47 6.96
C ALA A 150 -14.77 -3.73 6.17
N THR A 151 -14.43 -2.86 5.22
CA THR A 151 -13.17 -2.93 4.47
C THR A 151 -11.97 -2.66 5.37
N GLN A 152 -12.05 -1.67 6.26
CA GLN A 152 -10.97 -1.39 7.22
C GLN A 152 -10.68 -2.61 8.09
N LEU A 153 -11.72 -3.24 8.64
CA LEU A 153 -11.59 -4.47 9.45
C LEU A 153 -11.01 -5.63 8.64
N ALA A 154 -11.45 -5.83 7.39
CA ALA A 154 -10.94 -6.90 6.54
C ALA A 154 -9.44 -6.74 6.26
N VAL A 155 -9.00 -5.52 5.93
CA VAL A 155 -7.57 -5.22 5.69
C VAL A 155 -6.76 -5.39 6.97
N TRP A 156 -7.26 -4.91 8.10
CA TRP A 156 -6.60 -5.07 9.39
C TRP A 156 -6.41 -6.54 9.77
N GLN A 157 -7.49 -7.33 9.69
CA GLN A 157 -7.47 -8.77 10.00
C GLN A 157 -6.55 -9.55 9.05
N ALA A 158 -6.46 -9.13 7.78
CA ALA A 158 -5.53 -9.74 6.83
C ALA A 158 -4.07 -9.53 7.25
N TYR A 159 -3.68 -8.32 7.69
CA TYR A 159 -2.33 -8.07 8.22
C TYR A 159 -2.05 -8.88 9.50
N ASP A 160 -2.98 -8.86 10.46
CA ASP A 160 -2.86 -9.59 11.72
C ASP A 160 -2.68 -11.10 11.50
N SER A 161 -3.42 -11.65 10.56
CA SER A 161 -3.36 -13.09 10.23
C SER A 161 -2.12 -13.47 9.41
N ALA A 162 -1.59 -12.55 8.59
CA ALA A 162 -0.51 -12.86 7.64
C ALA A 162 0.89 -12.76 8.27
N PHE A 163 1.06 -11.99 9.34
CA PHE A 163 2.37 -11.70 9.91
C PHE A 163 2.43 -12.07 11.38
N ALA A 164 3.05 -13.21 11.68
CA ALA A 164 3.27 -13.68 13.04
C ALA A 164 4.64 -13.27 13.60
N THR A 165 5.63 -13.08 12.75
CA THR A 165 7.03 -12.81 13.09
C THR A 165 7.43 -11.37 12.76
N THR A 166 7.15 -10.93 11.52
CA THR A 166 7.45 -9.59 11.05
C THR A 166 6.53 -8.57 11.72
N ARG A 167 7.07 -7.55 12.32
CA ARG A 167 6.28 -6.50 12.97
C ARG A 167 5.46 -5.72 11.95
N VAL A 168 4.19 -5.54 12.27
CA VAL A 168 3.27 -4.66 11.55
C VAL A 168 3.00 -3.46 12.45
N VAL A 169 3.07 -2.26 11.89
CA VAL A 169 2.89 -1.00 12.61
C VAL A 169 1.87 -0.11 11.91
N VAL A 170 1.24 0.76 12.67
CA VAL A 170 0.24 1.71 12.18
C VAL A 170 0.78 3.14 12.25
N SER A 171 0.27 4.02 11.40
CA SER A 171 0.53 5.45 11.55
C SER A 171 -0.38 6.03 12.64
N SER A 172 0.05 7.14 13.27
CA SER A 172 -0.74 7.80 14.32
C SER A 172 -2.10 8.27 13.82
N ASP A 173 -2.20 8.62 12.54
CA ASP A 173 -3.44 9.10 11.92
C ASP A 173 -4.56 8.03 11.92
N GLN A 174 -4.19 6.76 12.01
CA GLN A 174 -5.15 5.66 12.10
C GLN A 174 -5.85 5.60 13.47
N LEU A 175 -5.20 6.07 14.52
CA LEU A 175 -5.75 5.98 15.88
C LEU A 175 -6.92 6.93 16.10
N ASP A 176 -6.97 8.05 15.38
CA ASP A 176 -8.03 9.06 15.49
C ASP A 176 -9.35 8.63 14.81
N GLN A 177 -9.30 7.59 13.98
CA GLN A 177 -10.48 7.06 13.26
C GLN A 177 -11.29 6.07 14.13
N TRP A 178 -10.77 5.64 15.28
CA TRP A 178 -11.40 4.62 16.16
C TRP A 178 -12.03 5.20 17.43
N GLN A 179 -12.06 6.54 17.57
CA GLN A 179 -12.77 7.26 18.62
C GLN A 179 -14.15 7.71 18.12
#